data_07e4d7f9e039d4e0c7343a62bff600c5
#
_entry.id   07e4d7f9e039d4e0c7343a62bff600c5
#
_cell.length_a   1.000
_cell.length_b   1.000
_cell.length_c   1.000
_cell.angle_alpha   90.00
_cell.angle_beta   90.00
_cell.angle_gamma   90.00
#
_symmetry.space_group_name_H-M   'P 1'
#
loop_
_entity.id
_entity.type
_entity.pdbx_description
1 polymer ?
#
loop_
_entity_poly.entity_id
_entity_poly.type
_entity_poly.pdbx_seq_one_letter_code
_entity_poly.pdbx_strand_id
1 'polypeptide(L)'
;MSAVLPRQNADTLYAADDGMVAPLSSQECMVQNPRTQERHVMTFEVFQALDQCKSFGTLEDHLKAIYTALPNLRGQEEATRRVLSGLVDRGLLQSAEQILGTYEATPGRRAAALGPVFVLAEDRPEGLARVIDSLIKAGDAHIERLPIVVLDGSRSQASREANRRVVDERRRDAGLRYLGNTERAAWVARLQGQLKPHAAALAWLLGEDEAPTRGQLYNWMLLLAAGRRVLMFDDRQFLPLREMPNAAGGIDLVHSQQREAWFYTPDQPIPAQEIDFEDSQLGHLAQNYLGESLGRCISKPGRLHLAAEALRGAALPAMRAFDPRGRVAAIVQGSVGSIEAPHNIWLYQLDKNSRERFWSSREGYLRQFEGDAVCHGVNRTRVSLTSIYQPSALDLSVLSGFALPGCGPRVGPSFGVLTRFFDPESVVLHGNAAIGNQWQPPLKRSEAGRRPFTPNSAAFFTDHLTARAGECRASAPSDRANYLAALMDDFAASASDALQAELNTYLSYKRADLVADLQRRLENSGKQAPIYWEADIREIIHATSKELTRNAVPRLGEWPETLDAAGAGERLRSETRQLAAAIRAWPAAFELAPRLADSLLG
;
A
#
# COMPACT_ATOMS: atom_id res chain seq x y z
N MET A 1 25.00 -20.79 31.63
CA MET A 1 24.18 -19.94 32.51
C MET A 1 22.73 -20.32 32.23
N SER A 2 22.08 -21.04 33.15
CA SER A 2 20.66 -21.39 33.02
C SER A 2 19.82 -20.13 33.15
N ALA A 3 19.17 -19.74 32.05
CA ALA A 3 18.17 -18.69 32.09
C ALA A 3 17.02 -19.14 33.02
N VAL A 4 16.81 -18.40 34.09
CA VAL A 4 15.65 -18.59 34.96
C VAL A 4 14.43 -18.25 34.14
N LEU A 5 13.63 -19.26 33.77
CA LEU A 5 12.36 -19.07 33.07
C LEU A 5 11.45 -18.20 33.95
N PRO A 6 10.83 -17.13 33.40
CA PRO A 6 9.88 -16.32 34.17
C PRO A 6 8.71 -17.21 34.61
N ARG A 7 8.26 -17.03 35.86
CA ARG A 7 7.03 -17.68 36.37
C ARG A 7 5.89 -17.37 35.40
N GLN A 8 5.23 -18.41 34.90
CA GLN A 8 4.02 -18.27 34.06
C GLN A 8 2.99 -17.44 34.83
N ASN A 9 2.76 -16.21 34.39
CA ASN A 9 1.69 -15.38 34.92
C ASN A 9 0.41 -15.75 34.16
N ALA A 10 -0.72 -15.84 34.85
CA ALA A 10 -2.00 -16.23 34.25
C ALA A 10 -2.44 -15.34 33.08
N ASP A 11 -1.95 -14.09 33.06
CA ASP A 11 -2.28 -13.07 32.06
C ASP A 11 -1.30 -13.04 30.86
N THR A 12 -0.20 -13.83 30.90
CA THR A 12 0.77 -13.86 29.81
C THR A 12 0.14 -14.38 28.52
N LEU A 13 0.32 -13.63 27.43
CA LEU A 13 -0.16 -14.00 26.11
C LEU A 13 0.90 -14.84 25.38
N TYR A 14 0.49 -15.95 24.82
CA TYR A 14 1.33 -16.86 24.05
C TYR A 14 0.75 -17.04 22.64
N ALA A 15 1.63 -17.31 21.67
CA ALA A 15 1.22 -17.76 20.34
C ALA A 15 2.23 -18.75 19.75
N ALA A 16 1.74 -19.62 18.86
CA ALA A 16 2.55 -20.51 18.06
C ALA A 16 2.91 -19.90 16.72
N ASP A 17 4.12 -20.19 16.23
CA ASP A 17 4.53 -19.86 14.88
C ASP A 17 4.08 -20.94 13.87
N ASP A 18 4.13 -20.63 12.57
CA ASP A 18 3.97 -21.66 11.54
C ASP A 18 5.18 -22.60 11.54
N GLY A 19 4.91 -23.89 11.33
CA GLY A 19 5.92 -24.91 11.23
C GLY A 19 5.77 -25.75 9.96
N MET A 20 6.91 -26.18 9.39
CA MET A 20 6.88 -27.21 8.35
C MET A 20 6.60 -28.55 9.00
N VAL A 21 5.58 -29.26 8.52
CA VAL A 21 5.13 -30.53 9.09
C VAL A 21 5.46 -31.66 8.11
N ALA A 22 6.14 -32.70 8.63
CA ALA A 22 6.40 -33.93 7.88
C ALA A 22 5.84 -35.12 8.68
N PRO A 23 4.95 -35.95 8.12
CA PRO A 23 4.48 -37.16 8.79
C PRO A 23 5.62 -38.16 8.95
N LEU A 24 5.76 -38.72 10.13
CA LEU A 24 6.70 -39.79 10.45
C LEU A 24 6.01 -41.16 10.52
N SER A 25 4.78 -41.20 11.02
CA SER A 25 3.94 -42.38 11.10
C SER A 25 2.45 -41.99 11.00
N SER A 26 1.54 -42.92 11.19
CA SER A 26 0.11 -42.63 11.28
C SER A 26 -0.29 -41.82 12.52
N GLN A 27 0.57 -41.75 13.53
CA GLN A 27 0.28 -41.07 14.80
C GLN A 27 1.24 -39.91 15.11
N GLU A 28 2.39 -39.83 14.46
CA GLU A 28 3.44 -38.86 14.77
C GLU A 28 3.86 -38.03 13.56
N CYS A 29 4.17 -36.78 13.81
CA CYS A 29 4.75 -35.86 12.84
C CYS A 29 5.98 -35.16 13.43
N MET A 30 6.85 -34.73 12.52
CA MET A 30 7.94 -33.81 12.82
C MET A 30 7.51 -32.39 12.43
N VAL A 31 7.61 -31.48 13.38
CA VAL A 31 7.38 -30.04 13.17
C VAL A 31 8.73 -29.34 13.18
N GLN A 32 9.07 -28.66 12.11
CA GLN A 32 10.29 -27.86 12.02
C GLN A 32 9.92 -26.37 12.05
N ASN A 33 10.52 -25.64 13.00
CA ASN A 33 10.41 -24.19 13.04
C ASN A 33 11.26 -23.62 11.88
N PRO A 34 10.67 -22.88 10.93
CA PRO A 34 11.40 -22.39 9.75
C PRO A 34 12.48 -21.36 10.10
N ARG A 35 12.39 -20.71 11.26
CA ARG A 35 13.31 -19.67 11.71
C ARG A 35 14.49 -20.22 12.52
N THR A 36 14.22 -21.06 13.51
CA THR A 36 15.28 -21.66 14.37
C THR A 36 15.85 -22.93 13.77
N GLN A 37 15.18 -23.51 12.76
CA GLN A 37 15.49 -24.83 12.16
C GLN A 37 15.38 -25.99 13.17
N GLU A 38 14.90 -25.74 14.38
CA GLU A 38 14.68 -26.78 15.38
C GLU A 38 13.57 -27.72 14.95
N ARG A 39 13.77 -29.00 15.24
CA ARG A 39 12.85 -30.08 14.88
C ARG A 39 12.31 -30.72 16.14
N HIS A 40 10.97 -30.85 16.20
CA HIS A 40 10.28 -31.46 17.31
C HIS A 40 9.37 -32.59 16.81
N VAL A 41 9.49 -33.77 17.43
CA VAL A 41 8.59 -34.89 17.15
C VAL A 41 7.44 -34.82 18.14
N MET A 42 6.22 -34.93 17.64
CA MET A 42 4.98 -34.91 18.43
C MET A 42 3.89 -35.73 17.75
N THR A 43 2.84 -36.05 18.51
CA THR A 43 1.66 -36.68 17.92
C THR A 43 0.87 -35.67 17.07
N PHE A 44 0.11 -36.16 16.09
CA PHE A 44 -0.77 -35.31 15.29
C PHE A 44 -1.78 -34.56 16.15
N GLU A 45 -2.25 -35.14 17.24
CA GLU A 45 -3.19 -34.51 18.19
C GLU A 45 -2.54 -33.28 18.86
N VAL A 46 -1.29 -33.40 19.33
CA VAL A 46 -0.52 -32.27 19.89
C VAL A 46 -0.26 -31.20 18.84
N PHE A 47 0.06 -31.62 17.61
CA PHE A 47 0.23 -30.66 16.50
C PHE A 47 -1.08 -29.91 16.18
N GLN A 48 -2.21 -30.62 16.10
CA GLN A 48 -3.52 -29.99 15.88
C GLN A 48 -3.88 -29.01 17.00
N ALA A 49 -3.56 -29.34 18.26
CA ALA A 49 -3.75 -28.43 19.38
C ALA A 49 -2.84 -27.18 19.25
N LEU A 50 -1.57 -27.35 18.87
CA LEU A 50 -0.63 -26.25 18.63
C LEU A 50 -1.12 -25.34 17.48
N ASP A 51 -1.69 -25.91 16.43
CA ASP A 51 -2.22 -25.17 15.27
C ASP A 51 -3.39 -24.23 15.66
N GLN A 52 -4.12 -24.53 16.74
CA GLN A 52 -5.16 -23.65 17.29
C GLN A 52 -4.57 -22.47 18.10
N CYS A 53 -3.27 -22.46 18.38
CA CYS A 53 -2.61 -21.46 19.22
C CYS A 53 -1.89 -20.36 18.42
N LYS A 54 -2.18 -20.16 17.14
CA LYS A 54 -1.46 -19.19 16.28
C LYS A 54 -1.71 -17.72 16.62
N SER A 55 -2.83 -17.42 17.26
CA SER A 55 -3.15 -16.06 17.72
C SER A 55 -2.79 -15.89 19.20
N PHE A 56 -2.26 -14.72 19.56
CA PHE A 56 -1.91 -14.44 20.96
C PHE A 56 -3.13 -14.52 21.87
N GLY A 57 -3.03 -15.38 22.88
CA GLY A 57 -4.02 -15.58 23.90
C GLY A 57 -3.39 -16.12 25.19
N THR A 58 -4.10 -16.06 26.29
CA THR A 58 -3.69 -16.75 27.52
C THR A 58 -3.77 -18.26 27.32
N LEU A 59 -3.13 -19.04 28.18
CA LEU A 59 -3.27 -20.51 28.13
C LEU A 59 -4.72 -20.93 28.25
N GLU A 60 -5.56 -20.19 29.01
CA GLU A 60 -7.00 -20.44 29.12
C GLU A 60 -7.75 -20.17 27.82
N ASP A 61 -7.37 -19.10 27.10
CA ASP A 61 -7.97 -18.81 25.80
C ASP A 61 -7.64 -19.92 24.79
N HIS A 62 -6.41 -20.44 24.82
CA HIS A 62 -5.98 -21.57 23.98
C HIS A 62 -6.73 -22.87 24.35
N LEU A 63 -6.90 -23.18 25.63
CA LEU A 63 -7.67 -24.35 26.04
C LEU A 63 -9.10 -24.30 25.49
N LYS A 64 -9.77 -23.14 25.57
CA LYS A 64 -11.12 -22.94 25.01
C LYS A 64 -11.16 -23.16 23.50
N ALA A 65 -10.17 -22.60 22.77
CA ALA A 65 -10.06 -22.77 21.32
C ALA A 65 -9.84 -24.25 20.95
N ILE A 66 -8.91 -24.92 21.63
CA ILE A 66 -8.62 -26.36 21.44
C ILE A 66 -9.87 -27.21 21.66
N TYR A 67 -10.62 -27.02 22.77
CA TYR A 67 -11.81 -27.81 23.03
C TYR A 67 -12.98 -27.52 22.09
N THR A 68 -12.95 -26.36 21.44
CA THR A 68 -13.90 -26.03 20.37
C THR A 68 -13.56 -26.78 19.09
N ALA A 69 -12.27 -26.81 18.72
CA ALA A 69 -11.79 -27.45 17.50
C ALA A 69 -11.63 -28.98 17.65
N LEU A 70 -11.25 -29.47 18.84
CA LEU A 70 -10.96 -30.87 19.17
C LEU A 70 -11.82 -31.32 20.34
N PRO A 71 -13.12 -31.62 20.12
CA PRO A 71 -14.05 -31.98 21.21
C PRO A 71 -13.67 -33.25 21.97
N ASN A 72 -12.89 -34.15 21.37
CA ASN A 72 -12.37 -35.37 22.00
C ASN A 72 -11.41 -35.10 23.17
N LEU A 73 -10.84 -33.91 23.27
CA LEU A 73 -9.97 -33.51 24.39
C LEU A 73 -10.74 -32.92 25.57
N ARG A 74 -12.04 -32.73 25.47
CA ARG A 74 -12.87 -32.27 26.58
C ARG A 74 -12.84 -33.28 27.73
N GLY A 75 -12.66 -32.79 28.96
CA GLY A 75 -12.50 -33.61 30.16
C GLY A 75 -11.05 -34.03 30.45
N GLN A 76 -10.08 -33.57 29.61
CA GLN A 76 -8.65 -33.80 29.82
C GLN A 76 -7.88 -32.48 30.10
N GLU A 77 -8.54 -31.56 30.82
CA GLU A 77 -8.05 -30.18 31.00
C GLU A 77 -6.64 -30.12 31.59
N GLU A 78 -6.36 -30.90 32.64
CA GLU A 78 -5.03 -30.93 33.27
C GLU A 78 -3.95 -31.52 32.38
N ALA A 79 -4.29 -32.54 31.59
CA ALA A 79 -3.34 -33.14 30.66
C ALA A 79 -3.00 -32.17 29.52
N THR A 80 -4.04 -31.54 28.94
CA THR A 80 -3.87 -30.53 27.88
C THR A 80 -3.09 -29.32 28.37
N ARG A 81 -3.36 -28.85 29.59
CA ARG A 81 -2.60 -27.74 30.21
C ARG A 81 -1.11 -28.09 30.38
N ARG A 82 -0.80 -29.29 30.84
CA ARG A 82 0.59 -29.78 30.95
C ARG A 82 1.28 -29.84 29.60
N VAL A 83 0.58 -30.28 28.56
CA VAL A 83 1.13 -30.28 27.18
C VAL A 83 1.42 -28.86 26.71
N LEU A 84 0.47 -27.91 26.90
CA LEU A 84 0.69 -26.50 26.52
C LEU A 84 1.89 -25.90 27.29
N SER A 85 2.00 -26.13 28.59
CA SER A 85 3.16 -25.68 29.37
C SER A 85 4.47 -26.27 28.83
N GLY A 86 4.48 -27.58 28.48
CA GLY A 86 5.64 -28.21 27.86
C GLY A 86 5.97 -27.64 26.47
N LEU A 87 5.00 -27.13 25.71
CA LEU A 87 5.23 -26.44 24.44
C LEU A 87 5.82 -25.03 24.67
N VAL A 88 5.44 -24.33 25.75
CA VAL A 88 6.08 -23.07 26.18
C VAL A 88 7.54 -23.34 26.54
N ASP A 89 7.83 -24.35 27.37
CA ASP A 89 9.19 -24.68 27.80
C ASP A 89 10.11 -25.07 26.62
N ARG A 90 9.55 -25.61 25.55
CA ARG A 90 10.25 -25.96 24.31
C ARG A 90 10.33 -24.80 23.30
N GLY A 91 9.76 -23.62 23.63
CA GLY A 91 9.76 -22.45 22.74
C GLY A 91 8.84 -22.57 21.51
N LEU A 92 7.96 -23.57 21.46
CA LEU A 92 6.95 -23.74 20.41
C LEU A 92 5.75 -22.81 20.61
N LEU A 93 5.44 -22.46 21.87
CA LEU A 93 4.58 -21.34 22.25
C LEU A 93 5.48 -20.22 22.79
N GLN A 94 5.45 -19.07 22.14
CA GLN A 94 6.29 -17.91 22.47
C GLN A 94 5.43 -16.82 23.13
N SER A 95 5.94 -16.19 24.20
CA SER A 95 5.20 -15.11 24.83
C SER A 95 5.27 -13.81 24.03
N ALA A 96 4.25 -12.95 24.22
CA ALA A 96 4.20 -11.63 23.62
C ALA A 96 5.46 -10.81 23.95
N GLU A 97 5.92 -10.88 25.20
CA GLU A 97 7.13 -10.18 25.67
C GLU A 97 8.39 -10.71 24.98
N GLN A 98 8.50 -12.04 24.76
CA GLN A 98 9.63 -12.61 24.00
C GLN A 98 9.65 -12.11 22.58
N ILE A 99 8.50 -12.03 21.94
CA ILE A 99 8.37 -11.51 20.57
C ILE A 99 8.73 -10.02 20.52
N LEU A 100 8.16 -9.21 21.40
CA LEU A 100 8.47 -7.76 21.46
C LEU A 100 9.93 -7.50 21.82
N GLY A 101 10.53 -8.32 22.67
CA GLY A 101 11.97 -8.26 22.96
C GLY A 101 12.87 -8.37 21.72
N THR A 102 12.43 -9.08 20.68
CA THR A 102 13.15 -9.13 19.38
C THR A 102 13.10 -7.80 18.64
N TYR A 103 12.01 -7.05 18.77
CA TYR A 103 11.86 -5.72 18.21
C TYR A 103 12.65 -4.68 19.02
N GLU A 104 12.63 -4.77 20.35
CA GLU A 104 13.40 -3.89 21.25
C GLU A 104 14.90 -4.00 21.05
N ALA A 105 15.40 -5.20 20.80
CA ALA A 105 16.81 -5.46 20.53
C ALA A 105 17.28 -4.90 19.18
N THR A 106 16.36 -4.41 18.33
CA THR A 106 16.69 -3.90 16.99
C THR A 106 17.35 -2.51 17.09
N PRO A 107 18.53 -2.31 16.48
CA PRO A 107 19.18 -1.01 16.47
C PRO A 107 18.35 0.01 15.67
N GLY A 108 18.38 1.26 16.13
CA GLY A 108 17.82 2.38 15.37
C GLY A 108 18.63 2.67 14.11
N ARG A 109 17.98 3.22 13.10
CA ARG A 109 18.60 3.70 11.86
C ARG A 109 18.82 5.21 11.94
N ARG A 110 19.89 5.68 11.33
CA ARG A 110 20.08 7.12 11.14
C ARG A 110 19.22 7.57 9.96
N ALA A 111 18.07 8.17 10.27
CA ALA A 111 17.20 8.70 9.24
C ALA A 111 17.87 9.87 8.49
N ALA A 112 17.66 9.94 7.18
CA ALA A 112 18.08 11.10 6.37
C ALA A 112 17.40 12.40 6.84
N ALA A 113 17.92 13.55 6.46
CA ALA A 113 17.26 14.82 6.74
C ALA A 113 15.88 14.87 6.08
N LEU A 114 14.91 15.51 6.74
CA LEU A 114 13.64 15.83 6.11
C LEU A 114 13.89 16.94 5.10
N GLY A 115 13.54 16.71 3.86
CA GLY A 115 13.75 17.59 2.72
C GLY A 115 12.49 18.40 2.37
N PRO A 116 12.37 18.88 1.12
CA PRO A 116 11.26 19.72 0.71
C PRO A 116 9.90 19.02 0.81
N VAL A 117 8.86 19.85 0.87
CA VAL A 117 7.49 19.45 0.63
C VAL A 117 7.22 19.56 -0.87
N PHE A 118 6.90 18.47 -1.54
CA PHE A 118 6.53 18.49 -2.95
C PHE A 118 5.02 18.63 -3.12
N VAL A 119 4.61 19.47 -4.05
CA VAL A 119 3.22 19.62 -4.50
C VAL A 119 3.16 19.29 -5.99
N LEU A 120 2.48 18.22 -6.35
CA LEU A 120 2.25 17.86 -7.75
C LEU A 120 1.02 18.62 -8.27
N ALA A 121 1.22 19.49 -9.24
CA ALA A 121 0.17 20.29 -9.85
C ALA A 121 -0.15 19.79 -11.26
N GLU A 122 -1.42 19.83 -11.59
CA GLU A 122 -1.96 19.58 -12.93
C GLU A 122 -2.81 20.79 -13.36
N ASP A 123 -3.83 20.60 -14.18
CA ASP A 123 -4.67 21.67 -14.71
C ASP A 123 -5.67 22.25 -13.68
N ARG A 124 -5.20 22.57 -12.44
CA ARG A 124 -6.05 23.02 -11.31
C ARG A 124 -5.43 24.14 -10.48
N PRO A 125 -5.33 25.36 -11.00
CA PRO A 125 -4.70 26.47 -10.28
C PRO A 125 -5.40 26.81 -8.95
N GLU A 126 -6.71 26.68 -8.86
CA GLU A 126 -7.46 26.90 -7.61
C GLU A 126 -7.16 25.82 -6.56
N GLY A 127 -7.00 24.57 -6.99
CA GLY A 127 -6.57 23.48 -6.14
C GLY A 127 -5.14 23.69 -5.63
N LEU A 128 -4.23 24.08 -6.52
CA LEU A 128 -2.86 24.44 -6.16
C LEU A 128 -2.82 25.58 -5.14
N ALA A 129 -3.60 26.64 -5.36
CA ALA A 129 -3.70 27.75 -4.41
C ALA A 129 -4.15 27.25 -3.03
N ARG A 130 -5.19 26.42 -2.99
CA ARG A 130 -5.74 25.87 -1.75
C ARG A 130 -4.74 25.01 -0.98
N VAL A 131 -4.02 24.09 -1.64
CA VAL A 131 -3.03 23.25 -0.95
C VAL A 131 -1.88 24.09 -0.41
N ILE A 132 -1.35 25.06 -1.19
CA ILE A 132 -0.28 25.96 -0.73
C ILE A 132 -0.76 26.78 0.47
N ASP A 133 -1.92 27.42 0.38
CA ASP A 133 -2.49 28.23 1.47
C ASP A 133 -2.70 27.38 2.73
N SER A 134 -3.14 26.14 2.58
CA SER A 134 -3.32 25.23 3.70
C SER A 134 -1.99 24.81 4.35
N LEU A 135 -0.94 24.60 3.56
CA LEU A 135 0.42 24.29 4.05
C LEU A 135 1.02 25.48 4.81
N ILE A 136 0.86 26.70 4.28
CA ILE A 136 1.34 27.92 4.94
C ILE A 136 0.60 28.16 6.27
N LYS A 137 -0.71 27.91 6.29
CA LYS A 137 -1.53 28.08 7.50
C LYS A 137 -1.36 27.00 8.55
N ALA A 138 -0.84 25.84 8.16
CA ALA A 138 -0.71 24.71 9.07
C ALA A 138 0.21 24.95 10.25
N GLY A 139 1.07 26.01 10.21
CA GLY A 139 1.83 26.51 11.36
C GLY A 139 2.83 25.51 11.94
N ASP A 140 3.12 24.42 11.23
CA ASP A 140 4.05 23.39 11.72
C ASP A 140 5.48 23.90 11.65
N ALA A 141 6.11 24.12 12.81
CA ALA A 141 7.51 24.54 12.94
C ALA A 141 8.49 23.62 12.16
N HIS A 142 8.11 22.41 11.84
CA HIS A 142 8.90 21.48 11.02
C HIS A 142 8.70 21.71 9.52
N ILE A 143 7.51 22.10 9.08
CA ILE A 143 7.19 22.38 7.68
C ILE A 143 7.52 23.82 7.28
N GLU A 144 7.31 24.79 8.15
CA GLU A 144 7.63 26.22 7.88
C GLU A 144 9.09 26.44 7.46
N ARG A 145 9.99 25.54 7.87
CA ARG A 145 11.42 25.59 7.51
C ARG A 145 11.75 24.83 6.24
N LEU A 146 10.82 24.06 5.69
CA LEU A 146 11.06 23.26 4.49
C LEU A 146 10.62 24.04 3.25
N PRO A 147 11.44 24.08 2.19
CA PRO A 147 11.00 24.66 0.93
C PRO A 147 9.84 23.85 0.37
N ILE A 148 8.83 24.54 -0.15
CA ILE A 148 7.73 23.93 -0.89
C ILE A 148 8.10 23.99 -2.37
N VAL A 149 8.14 22.83 -3.03
CA VAL A 149 8.49 22.68 -4.44
C VAL A 149 7.27 22.24 -5.22
N VAL A 150 6.76 23.10 -6.08
CA VAL A 150 5.65 22.78 -6.98
C VAL A 150 6.22 22.19 -8.26
N LEU A 151 5.79 20.97 -8.60
CA LEU A 151 6.09 20.31 -9.87
C LEU A 151 4.84 20.38 -10.74
N ASP A 152 4.90 21.15 -11.83
CA ASP A 152 3.74 21.38 -12.69
C ASP A 152 3.78 20.49 -13.94
N GLY A 153 2.81 19.59 -14.03
CA GLY A 153 2.55 18.72 -15.16
C GLY A 153 1.33 19.12 -15.99
N SER A 154 0.85 20.37 -15.88
CA SER A 154 -0.32 20.85 -16.60
C SER A 154 -0.18 20.73 -18.11
N ARG A 155 -1.26 20.32 -18.77
CA ARG A 155 -1.32 20.13 -20.22
C ARG A 155 -1.50 21.46 -20.97
N SER A 156 -2.37 22.33 -20.45
CA SER A 156 -2.67 23.60 -21.11
C SER A 156 -1.67 24.69 -20.72
N GLN A 157 -1.32 25.53 -21.69
CA GLN A 157 -0.49 26.73 -21.46
C GLN A 157 -1.14 27.65 -20.42
N ALA A 158 -2.46 27.85 -20.53
CA ALA A 158 -3.22 28.70 -19.62
C ALA A 158 -3.13 28.23 -18.17
N SER A 159 -3.23 26.90 -17.93
CA SER A 159 -3.09 26.33 -16.60
C SER A 159 -1.66 26.49 -16.06
N ARG A 160 -0.63 26.27 -16.88
CA ARG A 160 0.77 26.51 -16.50
C ARG A 160 1.03 27.93 -16.06
N GLU A 161 0.52 28.91 -16.82
CA GLU A 161 0.63 30.34 -16.50
C GLU A 161 -0.14 30.68 -15.22
N ALA A 162 -1.32 30.11 -15.04
CA ALA A 162 -2.12 30.30 -13.83
C ALA A 162 -1.43 29.68 -12.61
N ASN A 163 -0.90 28.45 -12.69
CA ASN A 163 -0.17 27.79 -11.62
C ASN A 163 1.10 28.57 -11.23
N ARG A 164 1.84 29.09 -12.24
CA ARG A 164 3.02 29.95 -11.99
C ARG A 164 2.62 31.23 -11.24
N ARG A 165 1.54 31.89 -11.63
CA ARG A 165 1.02 33.08 -10.91
C ARG A 165 0.65 32.75 -9.47
N VAL A 166 -0.04 31.64 -9.22
CA VAL A 166 -0.37 31.18 -7.88
C VAL A 166 0.87 31.07 -6.99
N VAL A 167 1.96 30.50 -7.51
CA VAL A 167 3.23 30.37 -6.78
C VAL A 167 3.91 31.71 -6.58
N ASP A 168 3.99 32.56 -7.61
CA ASP A 168 4.69 33.85 -7.56
C ASP A 168 4.01 34.83 -6.58
N GLU A 169 2.68 34.83 -6.48
CA GLU A 169 1.90 35.62 -5.52
C GLU A 169 2.22 35.23 -4.06
N ARG A 170 2.51 33.97 -3.79
CA ARG A 170 2.76 33.40 -2.45
C ARG A 170 4.24 33.22 -2.10
N ARG A 171 5.14 33.53 -3.02
CA ARG A 171 6.59 33.27 -2.88
C ARG A 171 7.23 33.99 -1.70
N ARG A 172 6.67 35.12 -1.28
CA ARG A 172 7.22 35.92 -0.16
C ARG A 172 6.92 35.31 1.21
N ASP A 173 5.88 34.50 1.31
CA ASP A 173 5.37 33.96 2.59
C ASP A 173 5.99 32.60 2.92
N ALA A 174 6.51 31.88 1.93
CA ALA A 174 7.14 30.57 2.10
C ALA A 174 8.23 30.40 1.06
N GLY A 175 9.28 29.62 1.35
CA GLY A 175 10.35 29.28 0.40
C GLY A 175 9.85 28.49 -0.82
N LEU A 176 8.89 29.07 -1.56
CA LEU A 176 8.19 28.45 -2.68
C LEU A 176 9.04 28.44 -3.94
N ARG A 177 9.09 27.30 -4.61
CA ARG A 177 9.72 27.10 -5.92
C ARG A 177 8.74 26.49 -6.89
N TYR A 178 8.75 26.98 -8.12
CA TYR A 178 8.01 26.43 -9.23
C TYR A 178 8.97 25.77 -10.23
N LEU A 179 8.72 24.51 -10.53
CA LEU A 179 9.43 23.74 -11.55
C LEU A 179 8.40 23.23 -12.56
N GLY A 180 8.44 23.79 -13.75
CA GLY A 180 7.54 23.43 -14.84
C GLY A 180 8.22 22.57 -15.91
N ASN A 181 7.61 22.51 -17.08
CA ASN A 181 8.10 21.67 -18.17
C ASN A 181 9.48 22.06 -18.69
N THR A 182 9.82 23.35 -18.68
CA THR A 182 11.14 23.84 -19.13
C THR A 182 12.25 23.31 -18.23
N GLU A 183 12.07 23.42 -16.91
CA GLU A 183 13.02 22.94 -15.92
C GLU A 183 13.11 21.42 -15.95
N ARG A 184 11.97 20.73 -16.12
CA ARG A 184 11.91 19.27 -16.25
C ARG A 184 12.66 18.79 -17.50
N ALA A 185 12.37 19.35 -18.67
CA ALA A 185 13.00 18.96 -19.93
C ALA A 185 14.51 19.17 -19.89
N ALA A 186 14.97 20.30 -19.36
CA ALA A 186 16.40 20.57 -19.21
C ALA A 186 17.07 19.59 -18.25
N TRP A 187 16.43 19.24 -17.15
CA TRP A 187 16.94 18.29 -16.18
C TRP A 187 16.98 16.86 -16.74
N VAL A 188 15.90 16.42 -17.42
CA VAL A 188 15.83 15.11 -18.08
C VAL A 188 16.92 14.98 -19.14
N ALA A 189 17.12 16.00 -19.98
CA ALA A 189 18.18 16.00 -20.99
C ALA A 189 19.59 15.86 -20.37
N ARG A 190 19.83 16.51 -19.22
CA ARG A 190 21.11 16.36 -18.49
C ARG A 190 21.29 14.94 -17.95
N LEU A 191 20.22 14.33 -17.39
CA LEU A 191 20.25 12.96 -16.88
C LEU A 191 20.50 11.96 -18.01
N GLN A 192 19.79 12.09 -19.14
CA GLN A 192 19.99 11.27 -20.35
C GLN A 192 21.40 11.42 -20.92
N GLY A 193 21.94 12.64 -20.92
CA GLY A 193 23.29 12.92 -21.39
C GLY A 193 24.38 12.21 -20.60
N GLN A 194 24.16 11.98 -19.29
CA GLN A 194 25.06 11.23 -18.41
C GLN A 194 24.81 9.71 -18.44
N LEU A 195 23.58 9.30 -18.71
CA LEU A 195 23.15 7.90 -18.76
C LEU A 195 22.74 7.50 -20.19
N LYS A 196 23.57 7.81 -21.18
CA LYS A 196 23.29 7.56 -22.61
C LYS A 196 22.74 6.18 -22.95
N PRO A 197 23.24 5.06 -22.36
CA PRO A 197 22.70 3.73 -22.65
C PRO A 197 21.23 3.55 -22.19
N HIS A 198 20.75 4.40 -21.28
CA HIS A 198 19.43 4.36 -20.69
C HIS A 198 18.51 5.50 -21.16
N ALA A 199 18.94 6.32 -22.13
CA ALA A 199 18.21 7.52 -22.53
C ALA A 199 16.75 7.25 -22.91
N ALA A 200 16.48 6.22 -23.71
CA ALA A 200 15.11 5.86 -24.11
C ALA A 200 14.24 5.39 -22.92
N ALA A 201 14.82 4.63 -21.98
CA ALA A 201 14.11 4.21 -20.78
C ALA A 201 13.78 5.40 -19.87
N LEU A 202 14.69 6.36 -19.74
CA LEU A 202 14.49 7.60 -18.99
C LEU A 202 13.43 8.49 -19.65
N ALA A 203 13.40 8.55 -20.99
CA ALA A 203 12.35 9.22 -21.74
C ALA A 203 10.97 8.64 -21.41
N TRP A 204 10.85 7.32 -21.42
CA TRP A 204 9.60 6.64 -21.07
C TRP A 204 9.18 6.91 -19.62
N LEU A 205 10.13 6.84 -18.65
CA LEU A 205 9.87 7.05 -17.23
C LEU A 205 9.49 8.48 -16.85
N LEU A 206 10.07 9.49 -17.54
CA LEU A 206 10.01 10.90 -17.14
C LEU A 206 9.24 11.78 -18.12
N GLY A 207 8.94 11.26 -19.31
CA GLY A 207 8.29 11.98 -20.41
C GLY A 207 9.25 12.93 -21.12
N GLU A 208 9.18 12.95 -22.43
CA GLU A 208 9.86 13.94 -23.30
C GLU A 208 8.90 15.07 -23.69
N ASP A 209 7.60 14.80 -23.67
CA ASP A 209 6.56 15.73 -24.08
C ASP A 209 6.37 16.88 -23.07
N GLU A 210 5.74 17.95 -23.55
CA GLU A 210 5.41 19.12 -22.72
C GLU A 210 4.44 18.81 -21.58
N ALA A 211 3.65 17.74 -21.67
CA ALA A 211 2.69 17.34 -20.68
C ALA A 211 2.97 15.92 -20.18
N PRO A 212 3.73 15.75 -19.09
CA PRO A 212 3.99 14.44 -18.52
C PRO A 212 2.71 13.79 -18.00
N THR A 213 2.64 12.47 -18.06
CA THR A 213 1.62 11.72 -17.31
C THR A 213 1.88 11.88 -15.81
N ARG A 214 0.85 11.57 -15.00
CA ARG A 214 1.00 11.61 -13.55
C ARG A 214 2.12 10.69 -13.04
N GLY A 215 2.25 9.49 -13.60
CA GLY A 215 3.36 8.58 -13.24
C GLY A 215 4.73 9.15 -13.57
N GLN A 216 4.86 9.81 -14.72
CA GLN A 216 6.11 10.49 -15.13
C GLN A 216 6.43 11.68 -14.22
N LEU A 217 5.45 12.49 -13.86
CA LEU A 217 5.61 13.60 -12.93
C LEU A 217 6.03 13.10 -11.54
N TYR A 218 5.41 12.00 -11.09
CA TYR A 218 5.77 11.36 -9.84
C TYR A 218 7.21 10.82 -9.86
N ASN A 219 7.63 10.17 -10.95
CA ASN A 219 9.00 9.67 -11.10
C ASN A 219 10.03 10.80 -11.08
N TRP A 220 9.71 11.95 -11.69
CA TRP A 220 10.56 13.12 -11.60
C TRP A 220 10.70 13.60 -10.15
N MET A 221 9.62 13.68 -9.39
CA MET A 221 9.65 13.97 -7.95
C MET A 221 10.53 12.98 -7.18
N LEU A 222 10.38 11.68 -7.42
CA LEU A 222 11.19 10.64 -6.75
C LEU A 222 12.69 10.84 -6.98
N LEU A 223 13.09 11.15 -8.20
CA LEU A 223 14.49 11.39 -8.53
C LEU A 223 15.01 12.70 -7.93
N LEU A 224 14.23 13.79 -7.96
CA LEU A 224 14.61 15.05 -7.30
C LEU A 224 14.77 14.89 -5.80
N ALA A 225 13.98 14.01 -5.20
CA ALA A 225 13.96 13.74 -3.77
C ALA A 225 14.93 12.64 -3.32
N ALA A 226 15.65 11.98 -4.25
CA ALA A 226 16.56 10.90 -3.93
C ALA A 226 17.62 11.33 -2.88
N GLY A 227 17.89 10.44 -1.93
CA GLY A 227 18.78 10.71 -0.80
C GLY A 227 18.13 11.44 0.40
N ARG A 228 16.83 11.75 0.37
CA ARG A 228 16.11 12.56 1.37
C ARG A 228 14.83 11.89 1.83
N ARG A 229 14.29 12.35 2.96
CA ARG A 229 12.89 12.11 3.35
C ARG A 229 12.08 13.31 2.90
N VAL A 230 10.87 13.10 2.38
CA VAL A 230 10.04 14.18 1.83
C VAL A 230 8.58 14.00 2.19
N LEU A 231 7.84 15.11 2.23
CA LEU A 231 6.39 15.13 2.23
C LEU A 231 5.90 15.38 0.80
N MET A 232 4.74 14.84 0.48
CA MET A 232 4.15 14.95 -0.84
C MET A 232 2.65 15.21 -0.76
N PHE A 233 2.21 16.19 -1.53
CA PHE A 233 0.81 16.52 -1.75
C PHE A 233 0.54 16.66 -3.25
N ASP A 234 -0.73 16.75 -3.61
CA ASP A 234 -1.15 17.18 -4.93
C ASP A 234 -2.22 18.28 -4.85
N ASP A 235 -2.52 18.87 -6.01
CA ASP A 235 -3.43 20.01 -6.13
C ASP A 235 -4.91 19.72 -5.76
N ARG A 236 -5.24 18.47 -5.42
CA ARG A 236 -6.54 18.05 -4.93
C ARG A 236 -6.61 18.01 -3.41
N GLN A 237 -5.47 17.92 -2.76
CA GLN A 237 -5.34 17.74 -1.33
C GLN A 237 -5.33 19.08 -0.60
N PHE A 238 -5.71 19.07 0.67
CA PHE A 238 -5.65 20.24 1.54
C PHE A 238 -5.66 19.85 3.02
N LEU A 239 -5.15 20.73 3.84
CA LEU A 239 -5.11 20.63 5.29
C LEU A 239 -6.25 21.52 5.89
N PRO A 240 -6.62 21.35 7.16
CA PRO A 240 -5.99 20.48 8.15
C PRO A 240 -6.27 19.00 7.92
N LEU A 241 -5.44 18.15 8.53
CA LEU A 241 -5.73 16.73 8.63
C LEU A 241 -6.93 16.51 9.54
N ARG A 242 -7.60 15.36 9.34
CA ARG A 242 -8.74 14.96 10.17
C ARG A 242 -8.47 13.59 10.76
N GLU A 243 -8.73 13.43 12.05
CA GLU A 243 -8.69 12.14 12.71
C GLU A 243 -9.83 11.26 12.19
N MET A 244 -9.53 10.00 11.86
CA MET A 244 -10.56 9.07 11.40
C MET A 244 -11.60 8.84 12.50
N PRO A 245 -12.89 8.63 12.14
CA PRO A 245 -13.90 8.30 13.12
C PRO A 245 -13.51 7.05 13.92
N ASN A 246 -13.71 7.10 15.24
CA ASN A 246 -13.29 6.05 16.18
C ASN A 246 -11.79 5.75 16.15
N ALA A 247 -10.96 6.77 15.92
CA ALA A 247 -9.52 6.62 15.96
C ALA A 247 -9.07 6.06 17.32
N ALA A 248 -8.17 5.09 17.27
CA ALA A 248 -7.61 4.43 18.44
C ALA A 248 -6.08 4.55 18.45
N GLY A 249 -5.52 4.68 19.64
CA GLY A 249 -4.07 4.63 19.83
C GLY A 249 -3.49 3.24 19.55
N GLY A 250 -2.17 3.17 19.42
CA GLY A 250 -1.43 1.95 19.17
C GLY A 250 -1.26 1.65 17.67
N ILE A 251 -0.73 0.46 17.39
CA ILE A 251 -0.34 0.05 16.05
C ILE A 251 -0.75 -1.40 15.78
N ASP A 252 -1.20 -1.68 14.57
CA ASP A 252 -1.52 -3.02 14.08
C ASP A 252 -0.43 -3.49 13.09
N LEU A 253 0.16 -4.66 13.34
CA LEU A 253 1.10 -5.32 12.43
C LEU A 253 0.31 -6.30 11.53
N VAL A 254 -0.35 -5.77 10.52
CA VAL A 254 -1.22 -6.54 9.62
C VAL A 254 -1.08 -6.08 8.19
N HIS A 255 -0.62 -6.97 7.31
CA HIS A 255 -0.62 -6.68 5.88
C HIS A 255 -2.05 -6.72 5.33
N SER A 256 -2.70 -5.57 5.31
CA SER A 256 -4.05 -5.41 4.78
C SER A 256 -4.19 -4.09 4.04
N GLN A 257 -4.83 -4.13 2.88
CA GLN A 257 -5.20 -2.94 2.10
C GLN A 257 -6.61 -2.45 2.45
N GLN A 258 -7.31 -3.15 3.34
CA GLN A 258 -8.68 -2.82 3.72
C GLN A 258 -8.70 -1.54 4.55
N ARG A 259 -9.62 -0.65 4.23
CA ARG A 259 -9.89 0.60 4.94
C ARG A 259 -11.36 0.69 5.32
N GLU A 260 -11.66 1.40 6.40
CA GLU A 260 -13.01 1.77 6.74
C GLU A 260 -13.49 2.95 5.89
N ALA A 261 -14.79 2.94 5.57
CA ALA A 261 -15.48 4.03 4.89
C ALA A 261 -16.62 4.56 5.75
N TRP A 262 -16.67 5.89 5.91
CA TRP A 262 -17.70 6.61 6.61
C TRP A 262 -18.32 7.60 5.64
N PHE A 263 -19.58 7.37 5.31
CA PHE A 263 -20.32 8.17 4.33
C PHE A 263 -21.03 9.32 5.04
N TYR A 264 -21.09 10.47 4.40
CA TYR A 264 -21.80 11.65 4.88
C TYR A 264 -22.46 12.38 3.70
N THR A 265 -23.34 13.32 3.99
CA THR A 265 -23.99 14.17 2.98
C THR A 265 -23.51 15.62 3.14
N PRO A 266 -23.60 16.48 2.11
CA PRO A 266 -23.12 17.88 2.19
C PRO A 266 -23.77 18.71 3.30
N ASP A 267 -24.97 18.33 3.73
CA ASP A 267 -25.75 18.95 4.82
C ASP A 267 -25.41 18.36 6.20
N GLN A 268 -24.60 17.29 6.27
CA GLN A 268 -24.15 16.69 7.51
C GLN A 268 -22.72 17.12 7.84
N PRO A 269 -22.38 17.22 9.14
CA PRO A 269 -20.99 17.44 9.53
C PRO A 269 -20.13 16.26 9.07
N ILE A 270 -18.92 16.57 8.63
CA ILE A 270 -17.92 15.55 8.33
C ILE A 270 -17.67 14.74 9.61
N PRO A 271 -17.77 13.38 9.57
CA PRO A 271 -17.67 12.56 10.77
C PRO A 271 -16.25 12.48 11.36
N ALA A 272 -15.25 13.07 10.70
CA ALA A 272 -13.86 13.14 11.13
C ALA A 272 -13.57 14.53 11.73
N GLN A 273 -12.86 14.56 12.88
CA GLN A 273 -12.50 15.81 13.57
C GLN A 273 -11.23 16.40 12.98
N GLU A 274 -11.18 17.73 12.89
CA GLU A 274 -9.94 18.43 12.54
C GLU A 274 -8.92 18.29 13.66
N ILE A 275 -7.66 18.09 13.27
CA ILE A 275 -6.52 18.06 14.19
C ILE A 275 -5.49 19.05 13.72
N ASP A 276 -4.85 19.74 14.67
CA ASP A 276 -3.74 20.62 14.38
C ASP A 276 -2.60 19.83 13.75
N PHE A 277 -1.86 20.44 12.85
CA PHE A 277 -0.80 19.74 12.11
C PHE A 277 0.35 19.31 13.04
N GLU A 278 0.66 20.06 14.08
CA GLU A 278 1.65 19.70 15.09
C GLU A 278 1.25 18.46 15.88
N ASP A 279 -0.06 18.32 16.19
CA ASP A 279 -0.65 17.13 16.77
C ASP A 279 -0.96 16.09 15.68
N SER A 280 -0.81 16.47 14.40
CA SER A 280 -1.11 15.63 13.29
C SER A 280 -0.10 14.48 13.20
N GLN A 281 -0.62 13.34 12.91
CA GLN A 281 0.21 12.17 12.77
C GLN A 281 1.20 12.27 11.62
N LEU A 282 0.91 13.04 10.55
CA LEU A 282 1.79 13.09 9.38
C LEU A 282 3.13 13.74 9.70
N GLY A 283 3.14 14.94 10.29
CA GLY A 283 4.38 15.63 10.71
C GLY A 283 5.15 14.82 11.73
N HIS A 284 4.47 14.37 12.79
CA HIS A 284 5.06 13.53 13.83
C HIS A 284 5.61 12.21 13.29
N LEU A 285 4.82 11.50 12.44
CA LEU A 285 5.26 10.23 11.86
C LEU A 285 6.42 10.43 10.90
N ALA A 286 6.40 11.48 10.08
CA ALA A 286 7.49 11.77 9.14
C ALA A 286 8.78 12.11 9.90
N GLN A 287 8.69 12.91 10.95
CA GLN A 287 9.88 13.32 11.72
C GLN A 287 10.48 12.16 12.52
N ASN A 288 9.66 11.36 13.19
CA ASN A 288 10.11 10.41 14.20
C ASN A 288 10.22 8.96 13.71
N TYR A 289 9.48 8.59 12.67
CA TYR A 289 9.38 7.18 12.26
C TYR A 289 9.76 6.92 10.80
N LEU A 290 9.58 7.89 9.88
CA LEU A 290 9.96 7.70 8.49
C LEU A 290 11.48 7.49 8.38
N GLY A 291 11.89 6.40 7.73
CA GLY A 291 13.29 6.00 7.59
C GLY A 291 13.87 5.24 8.78
N GLU A 292 13.14 5.12 9.90
CA GLU A 292 13.56 4.35 11.08
C GLU A 292 13.26 2.86 10.91
N SER A 293 13.87 2.01 11.71
CA SER A 293 13.56 0.57 11.78
C SER A 293 12.22 0.35 12.49
N LEU A 294 11.45 -0.64 12.04
CA LEU A 294 10.16 -0.97 12.63
C LEU A 294 10.28 -1.32 14.12
N GLY A 295 11.28 -2.11 14.48
CA GLY A 295 11.54 -2.46 15.88
C GLY A 295 11.70 -1.24 16.76
N ARG A 296 12.46 -0.25 16.30
CA ARG A 296 12.64 1.00 17.03
C ARG A 296 11.36 1.84 17.11
N CYS A 297 10.57 1.83 16.04
CA CYS A 297 9.29 2.56 16.00
C CYS A 297 8.30 2.07 17.06
N ILE A 298 8.19 0.75 17.24
CA ILE A 298 7.17 0.17 18.14
C ILE A 298 7.67 -0.01 19.59
N SER A 299 8.98 0.00 19.82
CA SER A 299 9.57 -0.17 21.16
C SER A 299 9.70 1.12 21.94
N LYS A 300 9.80 2.27 21.27
CA LYS A 300 9.88 3.57 21.95
C LYS A 300 8.53 3.93 22.57
N PRO A 301 8.52 4.48 23.82
CA PRO A 301 7.32 5.11 24.34
C PRO A 301 6.82 6.20 23.37
N GLY A 302 5.53 6.19 23.05
CA GLY A 302 4.93 7.13 22.12
C GLY A 302 3.71 6.55 21.40
N ARG A 303 3.26 7.24 20.35
CA ARG A 303 2.03 6.89 19.61
C ARG A 303 2.03 5.49 19.00
N LEU A 304 3.19 4.98 18.59
CA LEU A 304 3.34 3.66 17.97
C LEU A 304 3.83 2.58 18.94
N HIS A 305 3.89 2.87 20.23
CA HIS A 305 4.29 1.87 21.21
C HIS A 305 3.34 0.66 21.20
N LEU A 306 3.92 -0.53 21.08
CA LEU A 306 3.19 -1.79 21.05
C LEU A 306 3.43 -2.53 22.37
N ALA A 307 2.45 -2.48 23.26
CA ALA A 307 2.47 -3.24 24.51
C ALA A 307 2.06 -4.71 24.26
N ALA A 308 2.52 -5.62 25.13
CA ALA A 308 2.24 -7.05 25.00
C ALA A 308 0.72 -7.35 24.99
N GLU A 309 -0.06 -6.64 25.81
CA GLU A 309 -1.50 -6.81 25.91
C GLU A 309 -2.24 -6.45 24.61
N ALA A 310 -1.67 -5.53 23.81
CA ALA A 310 -2.23 -5.12 22.52
C ALA A 310 -2.11 -6.21 21.45
N LEU A 311 -1.27 -7.23 21.67
CA LEU A 311 -1.16 -8.37 20.76
C LEU A 311 -2.28 -9.39 20.91
N ARG A 312 -3.16 -9.30 21.91
CA ARG A 312 -4.26 -10.26 22.12
C ARG A 312 -5.09 -10.43 20.83
N GLY A 313 -5.19 -11.66 20.35
CA GLY A 313 -5.88 -12.01 19.10
C GLY A 313 -5.07 -11.80 17.82
N ALA A 314 -3.92 -11.12 17.85
CA ALA A 314 -3.04 -11.01 16.70
C ALA A 314 -2.38 -12.37 16.38
N ALA A 315 -2.29 -12.71 15.09
CA ALA A 315 -1.65 -13.95 14.66
C ALA A 315 -0.12 -13.79 14.58
N LEU A 316 0.63 -14.60 15.32
CA LEU A 316 2.11 -14.56 15.29
C LEU A 316 2.67 -14.80 13.89
N PRO A 317 2.18 -15.76 13.07
CA PRO A 317 2.66 -15.93 11.70
C PRO A 317 2.51 -14.67 10.82
N ALA A 318 1.41 -13.93 10.98
CA ALA A 318 1.21 -12.67 10.27
C ALA A 318 2.21 -11.59 10.70
N MET A 319 2.53 -11.50 12.00
CA MET A 319 3.56 -10.59 12.51
C MET A 319 4.96 -10.94 12.00
N ARG A 320 5.25 -12.22 11.78
CA ARG A 320 6.54 -12.71 11.26
C ARG A 320 6.85 -12.25 9.84
N ALA A 321 5.84 -11.79 9.09
CA ALA A 321 6.04 -11.17 7.80
C ALA A 321 6.78 -9.82 7.88
N PHE A 322 6.86 -9.22 9.07
CA PHE A 322 7.51 -7.93 9.33
C PHE A 322 8.87 -8.15 10.00
N ASP A 323 9.95 -7.85 9.29
CA ASP A 323 11.28 -7.86 9.90
C ASP A 323 11.40 -6.65 10.85
N PRO A 324 11.83 -6.86 12.12
CA PRO A 324 12.08 -5.75 13.04
C PRO A 324 13.07 -4.70 12.53
N ARG A 325 14.01 -5.08 11.65
CA ARG A 325 14.96 -4.18 11.00
C ARG A 325 14.35 -3.44 9.82
N GLY A 326 13.13 -3.81 9.43
CA GLY A 326 12.43 -3.24 8.28
C GLY A 326 12.33 -1.72 8.38
N ARG A 327 12.71 -1.04 7.30
CA ARG A 327 12.69 0.42 7.22
C ARG A 327 11.27 0.91 6.91
N VAL A 328 10.82 1.91 7.65
CA VAL A 328 9.59 2.64 7.28
C VAL A 328 9.85 3.48 6.05
N ALA A 329 9.50 2.95 4.88
CA ALA A 329 9.79 3.56 3.58
C ALA A 329 8.76 4.61 3.17
N ALA A 330 7.52 4.51 3.65
CA ALA A 330 6.44 5.42 3.28
C ALA A 330 5.40 5.55 4.40
N ILE A 331 4.73 6.69 4.42
CA ILE A 331 3.55 6.95 5.24
C ILE A 331 2.40 7.27 4.31
N VAL A 332 1.26 6.63 4.55
CA VAL A 332 0.03 6.80 3.79
C VAL A 332 -1.07 7.25 4.72
N GLN A 333 -1.83 8.27 4.33
CA GLN A 333 -2.97 8.77 5.09
C GLN A 333 -4.30 8.30 4.49
N GLY A 334 -5.37 8.42 5.27
CA GLY A 334 -6.73 8.34 4.76
C GLY A 334 -7.08 9.55 3.90
N SER A 335 -8.28 9.56 3.35
CA SER A 335 -8.84 10.69 2.59
C SER A 335 -10.23 11.07 3.10
N VAL A 336 -10.54 12.37 3.07
CA VAL A 336 -11.87 12.93 3.33
C VAL A 336 -12.31 13.67 2.07
N GLY A 337 -13.48 13.30 1.54
CA GLY A 337 -13.98 13.78 0.27
C GLY A 337 -13.88 12.72 -0.82
N SER A 338 -13.13 12.96 -1.87
CA SER A 338 -12.91 11.96 -2.93
C SER A 338 -11.87 10.90 -2.54
N ILE A 339 -12.09 9.67 -2.98
CA ILE A 339 -11.13 8.57 -2.84
C ILE A 339 -10.40 8.25 -4.15
N GLU A 340 -10.67 8.97 -5.23
CA GLU A 340 -10.06 8.79 -6.55
C GLU A 340 -10.17 7.35 -7.12
N ALA A 341 -11.23 6.65 -6.77
CA ALA A 341 -11.43 5.32 -7.31
C ALA A 341 -11.74 5.39 -8.82
N PRO A 342 -11.05 4.61 -9.66
CA PRO A 342 -11.29 4.61 -11.10
C PRO A 342 -12.66 4.03 -11.49
N HIS A 343 -13.32 3.34 -10.58
CA HIS A 343 -14.63 2.71 -10.74
C HIS A 343 -15.33 2.55 -9.40
N ASN A 344 -16.64 2.26 -9.41
CA ASN A 344 -17.46 2.12 -8.19
C ASN A 344 -17.44 0.72 -7.57
N ILE A 345 -16.73 -0.25 -8.13
CA ILE A 345 -16.69 -1.64 -7.64
C ILE A 345 -16.21 -1.70 -6.19
N TRP A 346 -15.31 -0.80 -5.77
CA TRP A 346 -14.83 -0.72 -4.39
C TRP A 346 -15.98 -0.57 -3.36
N LEU A 347 -17.11 0.08 -3.71
CA LEU A 347 -18.29 0.23 -2.85
C LEU A 347 -18.94 -1.13 -2.53
N TYR A 348 -18.81 -2.08 -3.42
CA TYR A 348 -19.33 -3.44 -3.22
C TYR A 348 -18.32 -4.36 -2.54
N GLN A 349 -17.07 -3.91 -2.38
CA GLN A 349 -15.97 -4.64 -1.74
C GLN A 349 -15.67 -4.14 -0.30
N LEU A 350 -16.51 -3.29 0.26
CA LEU A 350 -16.39 -2.76 1.62
C LEU A 350 -16.41 -3.88 2.68
N ASP A 351 -15.74 -3.65 3.82
CA ASP A 351 -15.89 -4.47 5.01
C ASP A 351 -17.34 -4.43 5.54
N LYS A 352 -17.65 -5.29 6.50
CA LYS A 352 -19.02 -5.40 7.03
C LYS A 352 -19.55 -4.07 7.56
N ASN A 353 -18.78 -3.39 8.41
CA ASN A 353 -19.24 -2.16 9.07
C ASN A 353 -19.41 -1.01 8.08
N SER A 354 -18.45 -0.84 7.15
CA SER A 354 -18.52 0.18 6.09
C SER A 354 -19.67 -0.08 5.13
N ARG A 355 -19.95 -1.34 4.82
CA ARG A 355 -21.05 -1.75 3.97
C ARG A 355 -22.41 -1.47 4.62
N GLU A 356 -22.57 -1.73 5.92
CA GLU A 356 -23.78 -1.40 6.66
C GLU A 356 -24.05 0.11 6.67
N ARG A 357 -23.01 0.94 6.80
CA ARG A 357 -23.11 2.40 6.65
C ARG A 357 -23.50 2.81 5.22
N PHE A 358 -22.89 2.18 4.21
CA PHE A 358 -23.13 2.46 2.79
C PHE A 358 -24.59 2.26 2.38
N TRP A 359 -25.21 1.20 2.86
CA TRP A 359 -26.59 0.86 2.51
C TRP A 359 -27.64 1.22 3.55
N SER A 360 -27.28 2.00 4.57
CA SER A 360 -28.17 2.35 5.68
C SER A 360 -29.50 2.99 5.26
N SER A 361 -29.50 3.71 4.13
CA SER A 361 -30.70 4.23 3.48
C SER A 361 -30.54 4.22 1.96
N ARG A 362 -31.68 4.08 1.23
CA ARG A 362 -31.67 4.12 -0.24
C ARG A 362 -31.18 5.46 -0.78
N GLU A 363 -31.58 6.55 -0.16
CA GLU A 363 -31.17 7.89 -0.57
C GLU A 363 -29.66 8.10 -0.38
N GLY A 364 -29.12 7.74 0.80
CA GLY A 364 -27.69 7.78 1.06
C GLY A 364 -26.90 6.89 0.09
N TYR A 365 -27.39 5.67 -0.19
CA TYR A 365 -26.82 4.76 -1.16
C TYR A 365 -26.68 5.40 -2.55
N LEU A 366 -27.76 5.98 -3.08
CA LEU A 366 -27.74 6.62 -4.41
C LEU A 366 -26.83 7.85 -4.46
N ARG A 367 -26.85 8.67 -3.41
CA ARG A 367 -25.96 9.86 -3.32
C ARG A 367 -24.47 9.52 -3.39
N GLN A 368 -24.06 8.33 -2.92
CA GLN A 368 -22.67 7.93 -2.97
C GLN A 368 -22.13 7.70 -4.40
N PHE A 369 -23.03 7.53 -5.37
CA PHE A 369 -22.66 7.48 -6.78
C PHE A 369 -22.57 8.87 -7.45
N GLU A 370 -23.05 9.91 -6.78
CA GLU A 370 -23.12 11.27 -7.31
C GLU A 370 -22.12 12.24 -6.65
N GLY A 371 -21.56 11.87 -5.49
CA GLY A 371 -20.79 12.77 -4.66
C GLY A 371 -19.48 12.23 -4.12
N ASP A 372 -18.66 13.15 -3.62
CA ASP A 372 -17.36 12.90 -3.01
C ASP A 372 -17.43 13.15 -1.50
N ALA A 373 -18.26 12.37 -0.79
CA ALA A 373 -18.55 12.60 0.61
C ALA A 373 -18.29 11.34 1.44
N VAL A 374 -17.02 10.95 1.52
CA VAL A 374 -16.58 9.79 2.29
C VAL A 374 -15.30 10.07 3.07
N CYS A 375 -15.25 9.64 4.33
CA CYS A 375 -14.00 9.48 5.06
C CYS A 375 -13.53 8.03 4.85
N HIS A 376 -12.33 7.85 4.31
CA HIS A 376 -11.79 6.53 3.96
C HIS A 376 -10.37 6.36 4.47
N GLY A 377 -10.17 5.47 5.43
CA GLY A 377 -8.87 5.30 6.06
C GLY A 377 -8.84 4.14 7.06
N VAL A 378 -7.88 4.17 7.96
CA VAL A 378 -7.77 3.23 9.07
C VAL A 378 -8.03 3.96 10.40
N ASN A 379 -8.71 3.32 11.33
CA ASN A 379 -9.00 3.89 12.64
C ASN A 379 -7.85 3.70 13.66
N ARG A 380 -6.91 2.81 13.38
CA ARG A 380 -5.66 2.62 14.13
C ARG A 380 -4.50 2.60 13.17
N THR A 381 -3.36 3.19 13.57
CA THR A 381 -2.15 3.14 12.75
C THR A 381 -1.80 1.68 12.45
N ARG A 382 -1.47 1.40 11.19
CA ARG A 382 -1.21 0.03 10.71
C ARG A 382 0.11 -0.02 9.95
N VAL A 383 0.85 -1.11 10.15
CA VAL A 383 2.00 -1.45 9.32
C VAL A 383 1.56 -2.43 8.24
N SER A 384 1.96 -2.17 7.00
CA SER A 384 1.76 -3.06 5.86
C SER A 384 3.06 -3.26 5.09
N LEU A 385 3.17 -4.35 4.34
CA LEU A 385 4.34 -4.62 3.51
C LEU A 385 4.40 -3.73 2.26
N THR A 386 3.24 -3.40 1.71
CA THR A 386 3.05 -2.50 0.55
C THR A 386 1.77 -1.69 0.73
N SER A 387 1.57 -0.69 -0.11
CA SER A 387 0.31 0.05 -0.16
C SER A 387 -0.13 0.29 -1.61
N ILE A 388 -1.44 0.16 -1.85
CA ILE A 388 -2.07 0.54 -3.12
C ILE A 388 -2.46 2.03 -3.14
N TYR A 389 -2.34 2.72 -2.01
CA TYR A 389 -2.68 4.13 -1.86
C TYR A 389 -1.46 5.01 -2.08
N GLN A 390 -1.71 6.26 -2.49
CA GLN A 390 -0.66 7.25 -2.67
C GLN A 390 -0.01 7.59 -1.32
N PRO A 391 1.34 7.55 -1.23
CA PRO A 391 2.05 8.02 -0.05
C PRO A 391 1.88 9.52 0.17
N SER A 392 1.88 9.94 1.43
CA SER A 392 1.95 11.36 1.85
C SER A 392 3.34 11.76 2.32
N ALA A 393 4.18 10.78 2.66
CA ALA A 393 5.58 10.97 3.00
C ALA A 393 6.41 9.77 2.53
N LEU A 394 7.64 10.02 2.14
CA LEU A 394 8.55 9.03 1.54
C LEU A 394 9.95 9.16 2.13
N ASP A 395 10.57 8.02 2.45
CA ASP A 395 12.02 7.96 2.67
C ASP A 395 12.70 7.44 1.40
N LEU A 396 13.37 8.33 0.72
CA LEU A 396 14.10 8.09 -0.52
C LEU A 396 15.63 8.08 -0.31
N SER A 397 16.07 7.89 0.95
CA SER A 397 17.50 7.71 1.27
C SER A 397 18.07 6.38 0.76
N VAL A 398 17.20 5.44 0.43
CA VAL A 398 17.51 4.13 -0.17
C VAL A 398 16.72 4.01 -1.46
N LEU A 399 17.24 3.26 -2.43
CA LEU A 399 16.58 3.01 -3.70
C LEU A 399 15.12 2.59 -3.48
N SER A 400 14.21 3.37 -4.03
CA SER A 400 12.77 3.08 -4.05
C SER A 400 12.33 2.54 -5.41
N GLY A 401 11.08 2.10 -5.49
CA GLY A 401 10.43 1.83 -6.76
C GLY A 401 10.13 3.11 -7.56
N PHE A 402 9.45 2.92 -8.68
CA PHE A 402 8.94 4.00 -9.52
C PHE A 402 7.47 3.74 -9.87
N ALA A 403 6.78 4.79 -10.34
CA ALA A 403 5.44 4.68 -10.86
C ALA A 403 5.46 4.31 -12.35
N LEU A 404 4.55 3.44 -12.78
CA LEU A 404 4.37 3.19 -14.21
C LEU A 404 3.76 4.42 -14.89
N PRO A 405 4.24 4.87 -16.05
CA PRO A 405 3.73 6.06 -16.72
C PRO A 405 2.22 6.07 -16.92
N GLY A 406 1.62 4.92 -17.23
CA GLY A 406 0.17 4.74 -17.43
C GLY A 406 -0.64 4.51 -16.16
N CYS A 407 -0.09 4.72 -14.95
CA CYS A 407 -0.77 4.34 -13.70
C CYS A 407 -2.04 5.17 -13.36
N GLY A 408 -2.36 6.20 -14.09
CA GLY A 408 -3.48 7.09 -13.79
C GLY A 408 -3.31 7.82 -12.45
N PRO A 409 -4.39 8.11 -11.71
CA PRO A 409 -4.29 8.86 -10.46
C PRO A 409 -3.67 8.07 -9.31
N ARG A 410 -3.59 6.74 -9.40
CA ARG A 410 -3.05 5.88 -8.33
C ARG A 410 -1.66 5.38 -8.67
N VAL A 411 -0.64 6.03 -8.14
CA VAL A 411 0.77 5.65 -8.32
C VAL A 411 1.21 4.56 -7.33
N GLY A 412 0.49 4.38 -6.22
CA GLY A 412 0.86 3.52 -5.10
C GLY A 412 1.15 2.05 -5.46
N PRO A 413 0.33 1.36 -6.28
CA PRO A 413 0.50 -0.07 -6.51
C PRO A 413 1.88 -0.44 -7.08
N SER A 414 2.28 0.11 -8.23
CA SER A 414 3.56 -0.20 -8.86
C SER A 414 4.75 0.31 -8.05
N PHE A 415 4.65 1.53 -7.52
CA PHE A 415 5.65 2.10 -6.63
C PHE A 415 5.90 1.21 -5.40
N GLY A 416 4.83 0.76 -4.72
CA GLY A 416 4.91 -0.06 -3.51
C GLY A 416 5.55 -1.43 -3.78
N VAL A 417 5.15 -2.11 -4.85
CA VAL A 417 5.70 -3.43 -5.24
C VAL A 417 7.18 -3.32 -5.58
N LEU A 418 7.57 -2.34 -6.39
CA LEU A 418 8.97 -2.15 -6.78
C LEU A 418 9.82 -1.67 -5.60
N THR A 419 9.29 -0.81 -4.71
CA THR A 419 10.03 -0.41 -3.50
C THR A 419 10.34 -1.63 -2.63
N ARG A 420 9.35 -2.48 -2.36
CA ARG A 420 9.58 -3.69 -1.60
C ARG A 420 10.46 -4.69 -2.34
N PHE A 421 10.43 -4.72 -3.66
CA PHE A 421 11.34 -5.55 -4.44
C PHE A 421 12.80 -5.11 -4.28
N PHE A 422 13.09 -3.80 -4.33
CA PHE A 422 14.44 -3.27 -4.14
C PHE A 422 14.90 -3.30 -2.68
N ASP A 423 13.99 -3.06 -1.74
CA ASP A 423 14.21 -3.11 -0.29
C ASP A 423 13.20 -4.08 0.36
N PRO A 424 13.50 -5.40 0.39
CA PRO A 424 12.55 -6.43 0.82
C PRO A 424 12.08 -6.33 2.26
N GLU A 425 12.83 -5.68 3.11
CA GLU A 425 12.49 -5.49 4.51
C GLU A 425 11.64 -4.22 4.74
N SER A 426 11.49 -3.36 3.72
CA SER A 426 10.75 -2.11 3.85
C SER A 426 9.28 -2.33 4.22
N VAL A 427 8.74 -1.38 4.99
CA VAL A 427 7.34 -1.36 5.43
C VAL A 427 6.71 -0.01 5.17
N VAL A 428 5.38 0.01 5.14
CA VAL A 428 4.56 1.21 4.96
C VAL A 428 3.71 1.42 6.21
N LEU A 429 3.68 2.64 6.74
CA LEU A 429 2.76 3.05 7.80
C LEU A 429 1.49 3.64 7.19
N HIS A 430 0.33 3.13 7.58
CA HIS A 430 -0.96 3.76 7.34
C HIS A 430 -1.37 4.50 8.61
N GLY A 431 -1.36 5.83 8.57
CA GLY A 431 -1.80 6.67 9.67
C GLY A 431 -3.32 6.67 9.83
N ASN A 432 -3.81 6.86 11.06
CA ASN A 432 -5.24 6.96 11.37
C ASN A 432 -5.80 8.38 11.23
N ALA A 433 -5.12 9.23 10.45
CA ALA A 433 -5.61 10.53 10.00
C ALA A 433 -5.90 10.52 8.50
N ALA A 434 -6.71 11.47 8.06
CA ALA A 434 -7.12 11.63 6.68
C ALA A 434 -6.82 13.04 6.17
N ILE A 435 -6.38 13.14 4.90
CA ILE A 435 -6.16 14.39 4.17
C ILE A 435 -7.44 14.77 3.46
N GLY A 436 -7.83 16.05 3.49
CA GLY A 436 -8.88 16.57 2.64
C GLY A 436 -8.53 16.35 1.16
N ASN A 437 -9.46 15.82 0.38
CA ASN A 437 -9.25 15.54 -1.04
C ASN A 437 -10.49 15.94 -1.84
N GLN A 438 -10.32 16.82 -2.80
CA GLN A 438 -11.40 17.30 -3.66
C GLN A 438 -11.07 17.02 -5.13
N TRP A 439 -11.82 16.10 -5.71
CA TRP A 439 -11.77 15.80 -7.13
C TRP A 439 -12.84 16.62 -7.87
N GLN A 440 -12.47 17.33 -8.91
CA GLN A 440 -13.39 18.00 -9.83
C GLN A 440 -12.99 17.69 -11.28
N PRO A 441 -13.96 17.45 -12.18
CA PRO A 441 -15.38 17.25 -11.92
C PRO A 441 -15.63 15.94 -11.18
N PRO A 442 -16.70 15.81 -10.40
CA PRO A 442 -17.11 14.52 -9.89
C PRO A 442 -17.28 13.59 -11.10
N LEU A 443 -16.56 12.46 -11.08
CA LEU A 443 -16.81 11.40 -12.04
C LEU A 443 -18.32 11.12 -11.97
N LYS A 444 -19.04 11.20 -13.10
CA LYS A 444 -20.43 10.71 -13.18
C LYS A 444 -20.39 9.20 -12.91
N ARG A 445 -20.49 8.86 -11.65
CA ARG A 445 -20.29 7.50 -11.15
C ARG A 445 -21.43 6.56 -11.57
N SER A 446 -22.59 7.11 -11.95
CA SER A 446 -23.77 6.33 -12.33
C SER A 446 -23.59 5.41 -13.54
N GLU A 447 -22.71 5.76 -14.47
CA GLU A 447 -22.48 4.93 -15.67
C GLU A 447 -21.26 4.00 -15.51
N ALA A 448 -20.24 4.41 -14.76
CA ALA A 448 -19.01 3.65 -14.61
C ALA A 448 -19.18 2.38 -13.74
N GLY A 449 -20.14 2.36 -12.80
CA GLY A 449 -20.40 1.21 -11.94
C GLY A 449 -21.04 0.00 -12.65
N ARG A 450 -21.68 0.24 -13.80
CA ARG A 450 -22.37 -0.80 -14.56
C ARG A 450 -21.53 -1.41 -15.68
N ARG A 451 -20.37 -0.81 -16.00
CA ARG A 451 -19.47 -1.38 -17.00
C ARG A 451 -18.59 -2.46 -16.37
N PRO A 452 -18.37 -3.58 -17.07
CA PRO A 452 -17.42 -4.60 -16.63
C PRO A 452 -16.05 -3.97 -16.37
N PHE A 453 -15.48 -4.28 -15.22
CA PHE A 453 -14.14 -3.81 -14.86
C PHE A 453 -13.10 -4.45 -15.80
N THR A 454 -12.27 -3.61 -16.39
CA THR A 454 -11.12 -4.04 -17.18
C THR A 454 -9.86 -3.45 -16.59
N PRO A 455 -8.90 -4.27 -16.13
CA PRO A 455 -7.62 -3.78 -15.63
C PRO A 455 -6.88 -2.98 -16.70
N ASN A 456 -6.13 -1.96 -16.27
CA ASN A 456 -5.21 -1.22 -17.14
C ASN A 456 -3.81 -1.87 -17.18
N SER A 457 -2.91 -1.39 -18.06
CA SER A 457 -1.52 -1.87 -18.16
C SER A 457 -0.79 -1.78 -16.82
N ALA A 458 -0.99 -0.70 -16.07
CA ALA A 458 -0.33 -0.54 -14.79
C ALA A 458 -0.76 -1.62 -13.78
N ALA A 459 -2.03 -2.01 -13.76
CA ALA A 459 -2.52 -3.11 -12.92
C ALA A 459 -1.93 -4.46 -13.39
N PHE A 460 -1.96 -4.72 -14.71
CA PHE A 460 -1.37 -5.94 -15.28
C PHE A 460 0.11 -6.09 -14.89
N PHE A 461 0.91 -5.07 -15.16
CA PHE A 461 2.34 -5.13 -14.86
C PHE A 461 2.64 -5.18 -13.36
N THR A 462 1.85 -4.50 -12.53
CA THR A 462 2.01 -4.58 -11.06
C THR A 462 1.79 -6.00 -10.57
N ASP A 463 0.73 -6.67 -11.02
CA ASP A 463 0.44 -8.05 -10.64
C ASP A 463 1.50 -9.03 -11.18
N HIS A 464 1.94 -8.81 -12.42
CA HIS A 464 2.97 -9.62 -13.08
C HIS A 464 4.33 -9.50 -12.37
N LEU A 465 4.73 -8.28 -11.98
CA LEU A 465 5.92 -8.04 -11.18
C LEU A 465 5.82 -8.68 -9.79
N THR A 466 4.65 -8.58 -9.15
CA THR A 466 4.41 -9.17 -7.82
C THR A 466 4.59 -10.69 -7.85
N ALA A 467 4.07 -11.35 -8.86
CA ALA A 467 4.16 -12.80 -9.02
C ALA A 467 5.62 -13.29 -9.17
N ARG A 468 6.49 -12.48 -9.79
CA ARG A 468 7.89 -12.84 -10.08
C ARG A 468 8.90 -12.35 -9.05
N ALA A 469 8.55 -11.34 -8.26
CA ALA A 469 9.46 -10.73 -7.29
C ALA A 469 9.94 -11.71 -6.20
N GLY A 470 9.11 -12.68 -5.83
CA GLY A 470 9.42 -13.64 -4.75
C GLY A 470 10.55 -14.63 -5.03
N GLU A 471 10.90 -14.82 -6.30
CA GLU A 471 11.94 -15.79 -6.71
C GLU A 471 13.36 -15.22 -6.65
N CYS A 472 13.50 -13.90 -6.57
CA CYS A 472 14.79 -13.22 -6.56
C CYS A 472 15.57 -13.47 -5.26
N ARG A 473 16.79 -13.99 -5.38
CA ARG A 473 17.72 -14.24 -4.27
C ARG A 473 18.85 -13.22 -4.17
N ALA A 474 18.96 -12.30 -5.13
CA ALA A 474 19.97 -11.28 -5.13
C ALA A 474 19.80 -10.32 -3.94
N SER A 475 20.90 -9.89 -3.35
CA SER A 475 20.91 -8.95 -2.22
C SER A 475 21.07 -7.50 -2.67
N ALA A 476 21.95 -7.25 -3.67
CA ALA A 476 22.17 -5.88 -4.15
C ALA A 476 21.00 -5.39 -5.01
N PRO A 477 20.54 -4.13 -4.82
CA PRO A 477 19.41 -3.58 -5.59
C PRO A 477 19.62 -3.57 -7.10
N SER A 478 20.85 -3.34 -7.59
CA SER A 478 21.20 -3.41 -9.01
C SER A 478 21.05 -4.82 -9.58
N ASP A 479 21.46 -5.84 -8.84
CA ASP A 479 21.35 -7.23 -9.27
C ASP A 479 19.88 -7.69 -9.26
N ARG A 480 19.10 -7.21 -8.27
CA ARG A 480 17.65 -7.40 -8.25
C ARG A 480 16.99 -6.78 -9.47
N ALA A 481 17.37 -5.53 -9.82
CA ALA A 481 16.88 -4.87 -11.01
C ALA A 481 17.19 -5.66 -12.29
N ASN A 482 18.43 -6.11 -12.45
CA ASN A 482 18.84 -6.91 -13.60
C ASN A 482 18.10 -8.25 -13.69
N TYR A 483 17.90 -8.93 -12.55
CA TYR A 483 17.11 -10.15 -12.49
C TYR A 483 15.66 -9.94 -12.96
N LEU A 484 14.97 -8.94 -12.40
CA LEU A 484 13.58 -8.67 -12.74
C LEU A 484 13.42 -8.21 -14.19
N ALA A 485 14.36 -7.38 -14.67
CA ALA A 485 14.38 -6.94 -16.06
C ALA A 485 14.62 -8.10 -17.03
N ALA A 486 15.47 -9.06 -16.68
CA ALA A 486 15.69 -10.27 -17.50
C ALA A 486 14.41 -11.10 -17.62
N LEU A 487 13.66 -11.29 -16.52
CA LEU A 487 12.36 -11.97 -16.56
C LEU A 487 11.34 -11.25 -17.45
N MET A 488 11.37 -9.90 -17.46
CA MET A 488 10.50 -9.13 -18.35
C MET A 488 10.92 -9.27 -19.82
N ASP A 489 12.23 -9.29 -20.11
CA ASP A 489 12.71 -9.52 -21.47
C ASP A 489 12.37 -10.92 -21.98
N ASP A 490 12.52 -11.96 -21.15
CA ASP A 490 12.11 -13.32 -21.48
C ASP A 490 10.61 -13.39 -21.77
N PHE A 491 9.79 -12.72 -20.97
CA PHE A 491 8.36 -12.61 -21.24
C PHE A 491 8.08 -11.89 -22.58
N ALA A 492 8.74 -10.76 -22.85
CA ALA A 492 8.59 -10.03 -24.10
C ALA A 492 9.11 -10.79 -25.34
N ALA A 493 10.03 -11.74 -25.15
CA ALA A 493 10.53 -12.61 -26.23
C ALA A 493 9.56 -13.74 -26.62
N SER A 494 8.53 -13.98 -25.81
CA SER A 494 7.52 -15.00 -26.09
C SER A 494 6.82 -14.75 -27.42
N ALA A 495 6.31 -15.80 -28.06
CA ALA A 495 5.52 -15.70 -29.29
C ALA A 495 4.24 -14.87 -29.06
N SER A 496 3.74 -14.21 -30.11
CA SER A 496 2.60 -13.28 -29.99
C SER A 496 1.33 -13.96 -29.48
N ASP A 497 1.09 -15.18 -29.87
CA ASP A 497 -0.02 -16.01 -29.42
C ASP A 497 0.11 -16.38 -27.92
N ALA A 498 1.32 -16.64 -27.44
CA ALA A 498 1.58 -16.89 -26.03
C ALA A 498 1.34 -15.63 -25.19
N LEU A 499 1.75 -14.44 -25.64
CA LEU A 499 1.47 -13.17 -24.97
C LEU A 499 -0.03 -12.88 -24.89
N GLN A 500 -0.76 -13.16 -25.97
CA GLN A 500 -2.22 -13.03 -26.00
C GLN A 500 -2.90 -14.02 -25.05
N ALA A 501 -2.44 -15.25 -25.01
CA ALA A 501 -2.96 -16.27 -24.10
C ALA A 501 -2.73 -15.88 -22.63
N GLU A 502 -1.56 -15.36 -22.29
CA GLU A 502 -1.26 -14.85 -20.93
C GLU A 502 -2.18 -13.69 -20.56
N LEU A 503 -2.34 -12.72 -21.46
CA LEU A 503 -3.23 -11.58 -21.24
C LEU A 503 -4.69 -12.03 -21.06
N ASN A 504 -5.15 -12.97 -21.88
CA ASN A 504 -6.50 -13.51 -21.77
C ASN A 504 -6.70 -14.26 -20.45
N THR A 505 -5.71 -15.06 -20.05
CA THR A 505 -5.71 -15.77 -18.77
C THR A 505 -5.78 -14.80 -17.61
N TYR A 506 -4.96 -13.74 -17.63
CA TYR A 506 -4.99 -12.69 -16.61
C TYR A 506 -6.37 -12.01 -16.51
N LEU A 507 -6.93 -11.57 -17.63
CA LEU A 507 -8.24 -10.90 -17.65
C LEU A 507 -9.35 -11.82 -17.16
N SER A 508 -9.32 -13.10 -17.58
CA SER A 508 -10.28 -14.11 -17.13
C SER A 508 -10.18 -14.38 -15.64
N TYR A 509 -8.95 -14.49 -15.11
CA TYR A 509 -8.71 -14.68 -13.68
C TYR A 509 -9.26 -13.49 -12.88
N LYS A 510 -8.93 -12.24 -13.27
CA LYS A 510 -9.41 -11.03 -12.56
C LYS A 510 -10.94 -10.91 -12.57
N ARG A 511 -11.59 -11.29 -13.68
CA ARG A 511 -13.05 -11.31 -13.78
C ARG A 511 -13.66 -12.40 -12.91
N ALA A 512 -13.09 -13.61 -12.93
CA ALA A 512 -13.56 -14.73 -12.12
C ALA A 512 -13.39 -14.44 -10.62
N ASP A 513 -12.24 -13.87 -10.22
CA ASP A 513 -11.97 -13.47 -8.83
C ASP A 513 -12.97 -12.41 -8.35
N LEU A 514 -13.26 -11.39 -9.16
CA LEU A 514 -14.28 -10.39 -8.86
C LEU A 514 -15.66 -11.02 -8.69
N VAL A 515 -16.07 -11.90 -9.60
CA VAL A 515 -17.37 -12.60 -9.52
C VAL A 515 -17.44 -13.42 -8.24
N ALA A 516 -16.40 -14.21 -7.94
CA ALA A 516 -16.35 -15.03 -6.72
C ALA A 516 -16.39 -14.19 -5.44
N ASP A 517 -15.67 -13.04 -5.41
CA ASP A 517 -15.71 -12.14 -4.26
C ASP A 517 -17.11 -11.53 -4.05
N LEU A 518 -17.74 -11.06 -5.12
CA LEU A 518 -19.08 -10.48 -5.06
C LEU A 518 -20.16 -11.51 -4.69
N GLN A 519 -20.07 -12.75 -5.20
CA GLN A 519 -20.96 -13.85 -4.81
C GLN A 519 -20.84 -14.17 -3.32
N ARG A 520 -19.61 -14.31 -2.81
CA ARG A 520 -19.36 -14.56 -1.38
C ARG A 520 -19.92 -13.45 -0.51
N ARG A 521 -19.79 -12.19 -0.95
CA ARG A 521 -20.34 -11.03 -0.22
C ARG A 521 -21.86 -11.02 -0.23
N LEU A 522 -22.48 -11.41 -1.34
CA LEU A 522 -23.92 -11.54 -1.46
C LEU A 522 -24.45 -12.64 -0.53
N GLU A 523 -23.80 -13.80 -0.50
CA GLU A 523 -24.15 -14.91 0.41
C GLU A 523 -23.99 -14.54 1.89
N ASN A 524 -22.88 -13.86 2.23
CA ASN A 524 -22.57 -13.45 3.60
C ASN A 524 -23.37 -12.22 4.07
N SER A 525 -24.10 -11.54 3.20
CA SER A 525 -24.91 -10.37 3.56
C SER A 525 -26.19 -10.72 4.33
N GLY A 526 -26.67 -11.94 4.15
CA GLY A 526 -27.84 -12.48 4.84
C GLY A 526 -29.12 -11.70 4.55
N LYS A 527 -30.11 -11.82 5.44
CA LYS A 527 -31.42 -11.14 5.32
C LYS A 527 -31.36 -9.62 5.57
N GLN A 528 -30.22 -9.07 5.89
CA GLN A 528 -30.05 -7.64 6.22
C GLN A 528 -29.75 -6.79 4.97
N ALA A 529 -29.34 -7.40 3.86
CA ALA A 529 -29.01 -6.68 2.65
C ALA A 529 -30.26 -6.05 2.02
N PRO A 530 -30.21 -4.75 1.66
CA PRO A 530 -31.30 -4.11 0.94
C PRO A 530 -31.43 -4.64 -0.50
N ILE A 531 -32.64 -4.76 -0.99
CA ILE A 531 -32.96 -5.26 -2.33
C ILE A 531 -32.20 -4.48 -3.44
N TYR A 532 -32.07 -3.17 -3.29
CA TYR A 532 -31.37 -2.33 -4.29
C TYR A 532 -29.88 -2.65 -4.38
N TRP A 533 -29.21 -2.93 -3.27
CA TRP A 533 -27.79 -3.34 -3.26
C TRP A 533 -27.62 -4.75 -3.85
N GLU A 534 -28.50 -5.68 -3.49
CA GLU A 534 -28.47 -7.03 -4.08
C GLU A 534 -28.70 -6.99 -5.60
N ALA A 535 -29.63 -6.15 -6.07
CA ALA A 535 -29.90 -6.00 -7.50
C ALA A 535 -28.65 -5.52 -8.26
N ASP A 536 -27.99 -4.48 -7.75
CA ASP A 536 -26.78 -3.92 -8.38
C ASP A 536 -25.63 -4.93 -8.39
N ILE A 537 -25.41 -5.65 -7.28
CA ILE A 537 -24.37 -6.69 -7.23
C ILE A 537 -24.64 -7.83 -8.22
N ARG A 538 -25.89 -8.28 -8.34
CA ARG A 538 -26.28 -9.30 -9.31
C ARG A 538 -26.08 -8.82 -10.76
N GLU A 539 -26.37 -7.54 -11.04
CA GLU A 539 -26.12 -6.93 -12.34
C GLU A 539 -24.62 -6.92 -12.67
N ILE A 540 -23.76 -6.52 -11.71
CA ILE A 540 -22.29 -6.53 -11.89
C ILE A 540 -21.78 -7.96 -12.12
N ILE A 541 -22.22 -8.93 -11.32
CA ILE A 541 -21.88 -10.34 -11.49
C ILE A 541 -22.28 -10.82 -12.88
N HIS A 542 -23.51 -10.54 -13.31
CA HIS A 542 -24.00 -10.96 -14.63
C HIS A 542 -23.18 -10.34 -15.76
N ALA A 543 -22.97 -9.03 -15.74
CA ALA A 543 -22.18 -8.32 -16.74
C ALA A 543 -20.74 -8.84 -16.83
N THR A 544 -20.10 -9.09 -15.68
CA THR A 544 -18.73 -9.59 -15.62
C THR A 544 -18.65 -11.05 -16.09
N SER A 545 -19.62 -11.89 -15.71
CA SER A 545 -19.70 -13.29 -16.16
C SER A 545 -19.91 -13.41 -17.67
N LYS A 546 -20.68 -12.49 -18.26
CA LYS A 546 -20.88 -12.44 -19.72
C LYS A 546 -19.56 -12.17 -20.46
N GLU A 547 -18.69 -11.32 -19.91
CA GLU A 547 -17.36 -11.06 -20.48
C GLU A 547 -16.40 -12.27 -20.36
N LEU A 548 -16.60 -13.19 -19.40
CA LEU A 548 -15.83 -14.43 -19.30
C LEU A 548 -16.09 -15.40 -20.47
N THR A 549 -17.32 -15.38 -20.99
CA THR A 549 -17.73 -16.27 -22.09
C THR A 549 -17.60 -15.62 -23.47
N ARG A 550 -17.27 -14.33 -23.53
CA ARG A 550 -17.15 -13.58 -24.77
C ARG A 550 -15.82 -13.90 -25.47
N ASN A 551 -15.90 -14.41 -26.67
CA ASN A 551 -14.74 -14.58 -27.55
C ASN A 551 -14.34 -13.21 -28.14
N ALA A 552 -13.59 -12.40 -27.38
CA ALA A 552 -13.14 -11.07 -27.79
C ALA A 552 -11.61 -10.98 -27.70
N VAL A 553 -11.04 -10.10 -28.51
CA VAL A 553 -9.60 -9.78 -28.42
C VAL A 553 -9.28 -9.30 -27.00
N PRO A 554 -8.31 -9.94 -26.29
CA PRO A 554 -7.94 -9.51 -24.96
C PRO A 554 -7.29 -8.12 -25.01
N ARG A 555 -7.81 -7.16 -24.24
CA ARG A 555 -7.32 -5.79 -24.20
C ARG A 555 -7.34 -5.24 -22.77
N LEU A 556 -6.36 -4.43 -22.44
CA LEU A 556 -6.34 -3.66 -21.20
C LEU A 556 -7.21 -2.40 -21.35
N GLY A 557 -7.69 -1.85 -20.24
CA GLY A 557 -8.77 -0.87 -20.22
C GLY A 557 -8.52 0.43 -20.98
N GLU A 558 -7.25 0.86 -21.10
CA GLU A 558 -6.86 2.05 -21.85
C GLU A 558 -6.47 1.77 -23.31
N TRP A 559 -6.44 0.52 -23.73
CA TRP A 559 -6.07 0.18 -25.10
C TRP A 559 -7.21 0.47 -26.07
N PRO A 560 -6.92 0.92 -27.31
CA PRO A 560 -7.95 1.21 -28.29
C PRO A 560 -8.83 0.00 -28.61
N GLU A 561 -10.12 0.23 -28.73
CA GLU A 561 -11.07 -0.84 -29.09
C GLU A 561 -10.82 -1.42 -30.50
N THR A 562 -10.18 -0.64 -31.37
CA THR A 562 -9.80 -1.03 -32.73
C THR A 562 -8.60 -1.97 -32.80
N LEU A 563 -7.90 -2.20 -31.69
CA LEU A 563 -6.73 -3.06 -31.65
C LEU A 563 -7.14 -4.52 -31.90
N ASP A 564 -6.55 -5.15 -32.92
CA ASP A 564 -6.73 -6.58 -33.19
C ASP A 564 -5.84 -7.45 -32.29
N ALA A 565 -5.96 -8.77 -32.41
CA ALA A 565 -5.21 -9.70 -31.58
C ALA A 565 -3.69 -9.58 -31.78
N ALA A 566 -3.23 -9.44 -33.02
CA ALA A 566 -1.80 -9.27 -33.32
C ALA A 566 -1.28 -7.96 -32.73
N GLY A 567 -2.01 -6.86 -32.92
CA GLY A 567 -1.68 -5.56 -32.34
C GLY A 567 -1.66 -5.56 -30.82
N ALA A 568 -2.56 -6.29 -30.16
CA ALA A 568 -2.56 -6.44 -28.70
C ALA A 568 -1.29 -7.17 -28.22
N GLY A 569 -0.88 -8.25 -28.88
CA GLY A 569 0.37 -8.96 -28.56
C GLY A 569 1.61 -8.11 -28.76
N GLU A 570 1.69 -7.36 -29.87
CA GLU A 570 2.82 -6.45 -30.13
C GLU A 570 2.87 -5.27 -29.13
N ARG A 571 1.73 -4.72 -28.77
CA ARG A 571 1.65 -3.67 -27.78
C ARG A 571 2.12 -4.16 -26.40
N LEU A 572 1.66 -5.34 -25.97
CA LEU A 572 2.11 -5.94 -24.73
C LEU A 572 3.63 -6.16 -24.73
N ARG A 573 4.16 -6.69 -25.85
CA ARG A 573 5.61 -6.87 -26.03
C ARG A 573 6.38 -5.57 -25.91
N SER A 574 5.91 -4.53 -26.60
CA SER A 574 6.55 -3.21 -26.58
C SER A 574 6.56 -2.60 -25.19
N GLU A 575 5.41 -2.58 -24.50
CA GLU A 575 5.29 -2.05 -23.14
C GLU A 575 6.15 -2.85 -22.14
N THR A 576 6.22 -4.18 -22.30
CA THR A 576 7.07 -5.05 -21.47
C THR A 576 8.56 -4.76 -21.65
N ARG A 577 9.03 -4.54 -22.89
CA ARG A 577 10.43 -4.15 -23.17
C ARG A 577 10.78 -2.79 -22.59
N GLN A 578 9.86 -1.84 -22.69
CA GLN A 578 10.03 -0.52 -22.07
C GLN A 578 10.15 -0.65 -20.55
N LEU A 579 9.31 -1.46 -19.93
CA LEU A 579 9.37 -1.74 -18.50
C LEU A 579 10.69 -2.41 -18.09
N ALA A 580 11.16 -3.41 -18.83
CA ALA A 580 12.45 -4.06 -18.59
C ALA A 580 13.62 -3.08 -18.64
N ALA A 581 13.64 -2.22 -19.68
CA ALA A 581 14.64 -1.18 -19.83
C ALA A 581 14.58 -0.17 -18.68
N ALA A 582 13.37 0.21 -18.25
CA ALA A 582 13.16 1.14 -17.15
C ALA A 582 13.66 0.57 -15.81
N ILE A 583 13.36 -0.70 -15.51
CA ILE A 583 13.83 -1.39 -14.31
C ILE A 583 15.38 -1.39 -14.25
N ARG A 584 16.07 -1.65 -15.37
CA ARG A 584 17.54 -1.59 -15.44
C ARG A 584 18.10 -0.19 -15.25
N ALA A 585 17.43 0.82 -15.82
CA ALA A 585 17.89 2.20 -15.80
C ALA A 585 17.73 2.85 -14.42
N TRP A 586 16.71 2.43 -13.67
CA TRP A 586 16.26 3.11 -12.46
C TRP A 586 17.33 3.23 -11.36
N PRO A 587 18.09 2.18 -11.00
CA PRO A 587 19.12 2.29 -9.95
C PRO A 587 20.19 3.35 -10.28
N ALA A 588 20.68 3.36 -11.52
CA ALA A 588 21.68 4.33 -11.95
C ALA A 588 21.12 5.76 -12.00
N ALA A 589 19.87 5.92 -12.43
CA ALA A 589 19.19 7.20 -12.41
C ALA A 589 19.00 7.73 -10.99
N PHE A 590 18.57 6.86 -10.07
CA PHE A 590 18.34 7.20 -8.67
C PHE A 590 19.65 7.61 -7.95
N GLU A 591 20.76 6.92 -8.23
CA GLU A 591 22.07 7.24 -7.66
C GLU A 591 22.63 8.58 -8.16
N LEU A 592 22.41 8.88 -9.45
CA LEU A 592 22.92 10.11 -10.08
C LEU A 592 22.07 11.34 -9.76
N ALA A 593 20.77 11.16 -9.60
CA ALA A 593 19.78 12.22 -9.48
C ALA A 593 20.07 13.28 -8.40
N PRO A 594 20.55 12.96 -7.17
CA PRO A 594 20.85 13.94 -6.13
C PRO A 594 21.81 15.03 -6.60
N ARG A 595 22.87 14.64 -7.34
CA ARG A 595 23.88 15.58 -7.86
C ARG A 595 23.31 16.58 -8.87
N LEU A 596 22.29 16.18 -9.61
CA LEU A 596 21.59 17.03 -10.58
C LEU A 596 20.47 17.85 -9.93
N ALA A 597 19.87 17.35 -8.87
CA ALA A 597 18.76 17.98 -8.17
C ALA A 597 19.19 19.21 -7.36
N ASP A 598 20.41 19.23 -6.81
CA ASP A 598 20.91 20.34 -5.99
C ASP A 598 20.85 21.70 -6.73
N SER A 599 21.03 21.72 -8.04
CA SER A 599 20.90 22.95 -8.83
C SER A 599 19.45 23.47 -8.95
N LEU A 600 18.46 22.64 -8.72
CA LEU A 600 17.03 22.99 -8.75
C LEU A 600 16.45 23.21 -7.35
N LEU A 601 16.97 22.52 -6.35
CA LEU A 601 16.45 22.52 -4.99
C LEU A 601 17.26 23.40 -4.01
N GLY A 602 18.50 23.70 -4.36
CA GLY A 602 19.53 24.42 -3.60
C GLY A 602 19.39 25.86 -3.35
#